data_64ac50771f565bfc7626921c59c7f965
#
_entry.id   64ac50771f565bfc7626921c59c7f965
#
_cell.length_a   1.000
_cell.length_b   1.000
_cell.length_c   1.000
_cell.angle_alpha   90.00
_cell.angle_beta   90.00
_cell.angle_gamma   90.00
#
_symmetry.space_group_name_H-M   'P 1'
#
loop_
_entity.id
_entity.type
_entity.pdbx_description
1 polymer ?
#
loop_
_entity_poly.entity_id
_entity_poly.type
_entity_poly.pdbx_seq_one_letter_code
_entity_poly.pdbx_strand_id
1 'polypeptide(L)'
;SERVLWPHAPPEYHGMEDARFVRFTNDDGTVTYFGTYTAFDRSNISQQLLQTDDFRTFTSSPIAGAAALGKGLALFPRKVHGRYMALTRADRETNGLASSDDIHHWATTETIQTPEQPWEVLQLGNCGSPIETEAGWLVLTHGVGPMRTYAIGALLLDLENPAKVLARLVDPLIFPDDQHREGYVPNVVYSCGAFAHEDTLVLPYGVADQWIGISTVSVDGLISSMTTVA
;
A
#
# COMPACT_ATOMS: atom_id res chain seq x y z
N SER A 1 -14.63 -5.23 -17.12
CA SER A 1 -14.11 -3.86 -17.09
C SER A 1 -14.40 -3.21 -18.44
N GLU A 2 -14.90 -2.00 -18.41
CA GLU A 2 -15.22 -1.23 -19.63
C GLU A 2 -14.06 -0.33 -20.05
N ARG A 3 -13.01 -0.22 -19.24
CA ARG A 3 -11.88 0.65 -19.49
C ARG A 3 -10.57 -0.05 -19.19
N VAL A 4 -9.59 0.23 -20.04
CA VAL A 4 -8.20 -0.19 -19.90
C VAL A 4 -7.35 1.07 -20.05
N LEU A 5 -6.49 1.33 -19.09
CA LEU A 5 -5.48 2.39 -19.18
C LEU A 5 -4.22 1.78 -19.79
N TRP A 6 -3.82 2.29 -20.94
CA TRP A 6 -2.62 1.86 -21.62
C TRP A 6 -1.44 2.79 -21.31
N PRO A 7 -0.21 2.27 -21.23
CA PRO A 7 0.97 3.11 -21.20
C PRO A 7 0.95 4.15 -22.33
N HIS A 8 1.11 5.42 -21.98
CA HIS A 8 1.05 6.53 -22.94
C HIS A 8 2.21 7.55 -22.77
N ALA A 9 2.89 7.52 -21.62
CA ALA A 9 4.01 8.39 -21.32
C ALA A 9 5.34 7.62 -21.33
N PRO A 10 6.48 8.28 -21.64
CA PRO A 10 7.78 7.63 -21.70
C PRO A 10 8.15 6.78 -20.48
N PRO A 11 7.86 7.19 -19.23
CA PRO A 11 8.15 6.35 -18.04
C PRO A 11 7.40 5.02 -18.01
N GLU A 12 6.32 4.87 -18.76
CA GLU A 12 5.39 3.73 -18.73
C GLU A 12 5.63 2.71 -19.85
N TYR A 13 6.50 3.00 -20.82
CA TYR A 13 6.61 2.22 -22.07
C TYR A 13 6.96 0.75 -21.90
N HIS A 14 7.47 0.35 -20.74
CA HIS A 14 7.77 -1.04 -20.42
C HIS A 14 6.95 -1.61 -19.26
N GLY A 15 5.97 -0.88 -18.78
CA GLY A 15 5.00 -1.37 -17.81
C GLY A 15 4.46 -0.34 -16.86
N MET A 16 3.25 -0.61 -16.42
CA MET A 16 2.56 0.04 -15.30
C MET A 16 2.17 -1.08 -14.35
N GLU A 17 2.50 -0.95 -13.07
CA GLU A 17 2.24 -1.99 -12.08
C GLU A 17 1.84 -1.44 -10.72
N ASP A 18 1.21 -2.28 -9.91
CA ASP A 18 0.95 -2.07 -8.49
C ASP A 18 0.17 -0.78 -8.16
N ALA A 19 -0.87 -0.49 -8.92
CA ALA A 19 -1.70 0.69 -8.67
C ALA A 19 -2.42 0.60 -7.31
N ARG A 20 -2.19 1.59 -6.44
CA ARG A 20 -2.76 1.73 -5.11
C ARG A 20 -3.74 2.89 -5.09
N PHE A 21 -5.02 2.55 -5.16
CA PHE A 21 -6.09 3.54 -5.18
C PHE A 21 -6.53 3.93 -3.77
N VAL A 22 -6.90 5.19 -3.64
CA VAL A 22 -7.53 5.75 -2.44
C VAL A 22 -8.67 6.68 -2.82
N ARG A 23 -9.76 6.62 -2.08
CA ARG A 23 -10.81 7.63 -2.07
C ARG A 23 -10.37 8.74 -1.13
N PHE A 24 -9.88 9.84 -1.70
CA PHE A 24 -9.34 10.96 -0.94
C PHE A 24 -10.44 12.00 -0.67
N THR A 25 -10.61 12.36 0.60
CA THR A 25 -11.52 13.45 1.02
C THR A 25 -10.70 14.73 1.17
N ASN A 26 -11.01 15.72 0.34
CA ASN A 26 -10.38 17.04 0.38
C ASN A 26 -10.86 17.86 1.58
N ASP A 27 -10.13 18.93 1.92
CA ASP A 27 -10.44 19.81 3.06
C ASP A 27 -11.82 20.51 2.92
N ASP A 28 -12.33 20.65 1.72
CA ASP A 28 -13.67 21.20 1.40
C ASP A 28 -14.79 20.13 1.37
N GLY A 29 -14.46 18.88 1.68
CA GLY A 29 -15.38 17.73 1.68
C GLY A 29 -15.61 17.09 0.30
N THR A 30 -15.03 17.63 -0.77
CA THR A 30 -15.07 16.98 -2.08
C THR A 30 -14.23 15.71 -2.10
N VAL A 31 -14.53 14.83 -3.04
CA VAL A 31 -13.83 13.54 -3.17
C VAL A 31 -13.08 13.49 -4.49
N THR A 32 -11.81 13.08 -4.41
CA THR A 32 -10.97 12.75 -5.55
C THR A 32 -10.44 11.33 -5.38
N TYR A 33 -10.39 10.55 -6.44
CA TYR A 33 -9.74 9.24 -6.40
C TYR A 33 -8.32 9.37 -6.92
N PHE A 34 -7.35 9.08 -6.06
CA PHE A 34 -5.95 9.01 -6.44
C PHE A 34 -5.50 7.55 -6.54
N GLY A 35 -4.63 7.27 -7.47
CA GLY A 35 -3.93 6.01 -7.58
C GLY A 35 -2.45 6.26 -7.76
N THR A 36 -1.62 5.82 -6.84
CA THR A 36 -0.18 5.81 -7.04
C THR A 36 0.20 4.48 -7.71
N TYR A 37 1.05 4.53 -8.72
CA TYR A 37 1.51 3.33 -9.41
C TYR A 37 2.97 3.44 -9.81
N THR A 38 3.57 2.29 -10.08
CA THR A 38 4.94 2.19 -10.54
C THR A 38 4.96 2.15 -12.06
N ALA A 39 5.73 3.04 -12.67
CA ALA A 39 6.03 3.06 -14.09
C ALA A 39 7.45 2.57 -14.35
N PHE A 40 7.65 1.83 -15.43
CA PHE A 40 8.93 1.25 -15.82
C PHE A 40 9.24 1.57 -17.28
N ASP A 41 10.43 2.14 -17.52
CA ASP A 41 10.90 2.54 -18.86
C ASP A 41 12.00 1.63 -19.43
N ARG A 42 12.25 0.45 -18.83
CA ARG A 42 13.32 -0.50 -19.04
C ARG A 42 14.58 -0.22 -18.19
N SER A 43 14.89 1.01 -17.91
CA SER A 43 16.11 1.41 -17.17
C SER A 43 15.80 1.96 -15.79
N ASN A 44 14.66 2.63 -15.66
CA ASN A 44 14.27 3.36 -14.47
C ASN A 44 12.89 2.93 -13.99
N ILE A 45 12.72 2.99 -12.68
CA ILE A 45 11.45 2.86 -11.98
C ILE A 45 11.08 4.26 -11.47
N SER A 46 9.84 4.68 -11.68
CA SER A 46 9.32 5.95 -11.16
C SER A 46 7.90 5.78 -10.64
N GLN A 47 7.57 6.56 -9.63
CA GLN A 47 6.20 6.64 -9.11
C GLN A 47 5.40 7.66 -9.91
N GLN A 48 4.17 7.32 -10.21
CA GLN A 48 3.23 8.18 -10.91
C GLN A 48 1.96 8.33 -10.08
N LEU A 49 1.29 9.46 -10.22
CA LEU A 49 -0.01 9.75 -9.66
C LEU A 49 -1.07 9.70 -10.74
N LEU A 50 -2.05 8.85 -10.58
CA LEU A 50 -3.27 8.82 -11.34
C LEU A 50 -4.36 9.51 -10.55
N GLN A 51 -5.12 10.39 -11.19
CA GLN A 51 -6.24 11.11 -10.60
C GLN A 51 -7.50 10.93 -11.44
N THR A 52 -8.64 10.73 -10.78
CA THR A 52 -9.95 10.71 -11.41
C THR A 52 -11.03 11.09 -10.40
N ASP A 53 -12.10 11.74 -10.88
CA ASP A 53 -13.29 12.04 -10.07
C ASP A 53 -14.49 11.14 -10.48
N ASP A 54 -14.43 10.50 -11.65
CA ASP A 54 -15.56 9.82 -12.29
C ASP A 54 -15.23 8.42 -12.83
N PHE A 55 -13.99 7.94 -12.71
CA PHE A 55 -13.47 6.71 -13.34
C PHE A 55 -13.67 6.63 -14.86
N ARG A 56 -13.83 7.79 -15.51
CA ARG A 56 -13.97 7.93 -16.96
C ARG A 56 -12.85 8.74 -17.55
N THR A 57 -12.50 9.83 -16.88
CA THR A 57 -11.40 10.71 -17.23
C THR A 57 -10.28 10.50 -16.21
N PHE A 58 -9.09 10.26 -16.70
CA PHE A 58 -7.91 10.05 -15.87
C PHE A 58 -6.82 11.04 -16.26
N THR A 59 -6.16 11.60 -15.26
CA THR A 59 -4.95 12.41 -15.43
C THR A 59 -3.79 11.67 -14.77
N SER A 60 -2.68 11.51 -15.49
CA SER A 60 -1.44 10.96 -14.96
C SER A 60 -0.39 12.04 -14.84
N SER A 61 0.37 12.04 -13.77
CA SER A 61 1.46 12.99 -13.51
C SER A 61 2.59 12.34 -12.71
N PRO A 62 3.84 12.78 -12.86
CA PRO A 62 4.96 12.22 -12.11
C PRO A 62 4.91 12.62 -10.63
N ILE A 63 5.41 11.72 -9.78
CA ILE A 63 5.72 11.99 -8.38
C ILE A 63 7.24 12.07 -8.23
N ALA A 64 7.74 13.07 -7.50
CA ALA A 64 9.15 13.33 -7.30
C ALA A 64 9.53 13.38 -5.82
N GLY A 65 10.84 13.37 -5.56
CA GLY A 65 11.42 13.49 -4.22
C GLY A 65 11.98 12.18 -3.67
N ALA A 66 12.81 12.28 -2.63
CA ALA A 66 13.54 11.14 -2.08
C ALA A 66 12.63 10.07 -1.49
N ALA A 67 11.48 10.46 -0.91
CA ALA A 67 10.50 9.52 -0.36
C ALA A 67 9.68 8.78 -1.44
N ALA A 68 9.71 9.25 -2.69
CA ALA A 68 9.06 8.61 -3.83
C ALA A 68 9.99 7.70 -4.65
N LEU A 69 11.20 7.46 -4.18
CA LEU A 69 12.13 6.53 -4.82
C LEU A 69 11.62 5.08 -4.68
N GLY A 70 11.89 4.27 -5.70
CA GLY A 70 11.50 2.85 -5.71
C GLY A 70 10.02 2.65 -6.02
N LYS A 71 9.37 1.77 -5.25
CA LYS A 71 7.98 1.34 -5.42
C LYS A 71 7.19 1.53 -4.12
N GLY A 72 5.87 1.53 -4.21
CA GLY A 72 5.01 1.31 -3.06
C GLY A 72 4.58 2.57 -2.30
N LEU A 73 4.63 3.75 -2.92
CA LEU A 73 3.98 4.92 -2.33
C LEU A 73 2.47 4.68 -2.24
N ALA A 74 1.87 4.96 -1.07
CA ALA A 74 0.44 4.80 -0.87
C ALA A 74 -0.11 5.96 -0.02
N LEU A 75 -1.01 6.74 -0.60
CA LEU A 75 -1.58 7.93 0.02
C LEU A 75 -2.55 7.58 1.14
N PHE A 76 -2.59 8.40 2.18
CA PHE A 76 -3.67 8.39 3.17
C PHE A 76 -4.97 8.91 2.55
N PRO A 77 -6.16 8.54 3.10
CA PRO A 77 -7.45 8.91 2.51
C PRO A 77 -7.85 10.38 2.75
N ARG A 78 -7.10 11.11 3.52
CA ARG A 78 -7.23 12.55 3.79
C ARG A 78 -5.92 13.12 4.29
N LYS A 79 -5.84 14.43 4.39
CA LYS A 79 -4.73 15.10 5.07
C LYS A 79 -4.76 14.84 6.59
N VAL A 80 -3.58 14.78 7.18
CA VAL A 80 -3.36 14.77 8.62
C VAL A 80 -2.61 16.05 8.98
N HIS A 81 -3.15 16.84 9.90
CA HIS A 81 -2.62 18.18 10.26
C HIS A 81 -2.40 19.10 9.05
N GLY A 82 -3.31 19.06 8.07
CA GLY A 82 -3.26 19.90 6.86
C GLY A 82 -2.24 19.44 5.81
N ARG A 83 -1.56 18.31 6.00
CA ARG A 83 -0.54 17.79 5.07
C ARG A 83 -0.97 16.48 4.44
N TYR A 84 -0.59 16.28 3.20
CA TYR A 84 -0.66 14.95 2.58
C TYR A 84 0.28 14.00 3.31
N MET A 85 -0.19 12.78 3.54
CA MET A 85 0.60 11.70 4.13
C MET A 85 0.64 10.51 3.17
N ALA A 86 1.75 9.79 3.17
CA ALA A 86 1.89 8.57 2.38
C ALA A 86 2.78 7.55 3.10
N LEU A 87 2.42 6.29 2.97
CA LEU A 87 3.35 5.20 3.23
C LEU A 87 4.33 5.10 2.07
N THR A 88 5.56 4.76 2.37
CA THR A 88 6.63 4.64 1.38
C THR A 88 7.56 3.47 1.70
N ARG A 89 8.32 3.03 0.71
CA ARG A 89 9.39 2.05 0.83
C ARG A 89 10.60 2.52 0.02
N ALA A 90 11.01 3.76 0.27
CA ALA A 90 12.09 4.39 -0.48
C ALA A 90 13.44 3.67 -0.34
N ASP A 91 13.71 3.05 0.81
CA ASP A 91 14.90 2.24 1.09
C ASP A 91 14.79 0.79 0.59
N ARG A 92 13.61 0.35 0.12
CA ARG A 92 13.27 -1.00 -0.35
C ARG A 92 13.24 -2.10 0.72
N GLU A 93 13.42 -1.77 1.98
CA GLU A 93 13.56 -2.74 3.07
C GLU A 93 12.52 -2.53 4.17
N THR A 94 12.13 -1.28 4.44
CA THR A 94 11.30 -0.92 5.59
C THR A 94 10.01 -0.22 5.17
N ASN A 95 9.02 -0.15 6.06
CA ASN A 95 7.91 0.75 5.90
C ASN A 95 8.27 2.13 6.43
N GLY A 96 8.15 3.12 5.58
CA GLY A 96 8.35 4.52 5.90
C GLY A 96 7.05 5.32 5.84
N LEU A 97 7.07 6.47 6.47
CA LEU A 97 6.04 7.50 6.42
C LEU A 97 6.63 8.76 5.82
N ALA A 98 5.93 9.37 4.90
CA ALA A 98 6.27 10.65 4.31
C ALA A 98 5.14 11.65 4.47
N SER A 99 5.47 12.94 4.61
CA SER A 99 4.50 14.03 4.63
C SER A 99 4.89 15.14 3.66
N SER A 100 3.90 15.77 3.02
CA SER A 100 4.13 16.85 2.06
C SER A 100 2.99 17.85 2.02
N ASP A 101 3.32 19.08 1.64
CA ASP A 101 2.35 20.12 1.29
C ASP A 101 1.95 20.04 -0.19
N ASP A 102 2.72 19.32 -1.00
CA ASP A 102 2.51 19.10 -2.43
C ASP A 102 2.43 17.59 -2.72
N ILE A 103 1.28 17.13 -3.22
CA ILE A 103 1.02 15.72 -3.55
C ILE A 103 1.99 15.15 -4.61
N HIS A 104 2.63 16.03 -5.40
CA HIS A 104 3.60 15.65 -6.43
C HIS A 104 5.05 15.61 -5.95
N HIS A 105 5.35 16.12 -4.74
CA HIS A 105 6.73 16.18 -4.25
C HIS A 105 6.89 15.70 -2.81
N TRP A 106 7.66 14.63 -2.60
CA TRP A 106 7.87 13.96 -1.33
C TRP A 106 9.35 13.94 -0.96
N ALA A 107 9.78 14.96 -0.20
CA ALA A 107 11.21 15.22 0.04
C ALA A 107 11.84 14.25 1.04
N THR A 108 11.13 13.90 2.10
CA THR A 108 11.66 13.15 3.25
C THR A 108 10.76 12.01 3.66
N THR A 109 11.36 10.98 4.23
CA THR A 109 10.66 9.85 4.85
C THR A 109 11.29 9.54 6.20
N GLU A 110 10.50 9.02 7.12
CA GLU A 110 10.96 8.40 8.36
C GLU A 110 10.53 6.93 8.40
N THR A 111 11.37 6.07 8.95
CA THR A 111 11.05 4.65 9.10
C THR A 111 10.10 4.45 10.27
N ILE A 112 8.98 3.77 10.03
CA ILE A 112 7.98 3.46 11.05
C ILE A 112 7.95 1.96 11.42
N GLN A 113 8.44 1.09 10.55
CA GLN A 113 8.50 -0.35 10.79
C GLN A 113 9.73 -0.96 10.12
N THR A 114 10.48 -1.73 10.88
CA THR A 114 11.59 -2.57 10.41
C THR A 114 11.22 -4.05 10.46
N PRO A 115 11.87 -4.93 9.67
CA PRO A 115 11.66 -6.37 9.75
C PRO A 115 11.98 -6.92 11.15
N GLU A 116 11.02 -7.63 11.75
CA GLU A 116 11.19 -8.23 13.07
C GLU A 116 10.75 -9.70 13.11
N GLN A 117 9.83 -10.08 12.22
CA GLN A 117 9.31 -11.44 12.16
C GLN A 117 10.06 -12.28 11.11
N PRO A 118 10.13 -13.60 11.26
CA PRO A 118 10.79 -14.46 10.26
C PRO A 118 10.23 -14.33 8.84
N TRP A 119 8.93 -14.01 8.72
CA TRP A 119 8.28 -13.82 7.42
C TRP A 119 8.52 -12.43 6.78
N GLU A 120 9.21 -11.53 7.49
CA GLU A 120 9.56 -10.16 7.05
C GLU A 120 11.07 -9.99 6.78
N VAL A 121 11.90 -11.00 7.10
CA VAL A 121 13.34 -10.85 7.28
C VAL A 121 14.11 -10.28 6.09
N LEU A 122 13.61 -10.43 4.88
CA LEU A 122 14.25 -9.88 3.69
C LEU A 122 13.77 -8.46 3.35
N GLN A 123 12.52 -8.17 3.63
CA GLN A 123 11.94 -6.89 3.24
C GLN A 123 10.52 -6.75 3.76
N LEU A 124 10.11 -5.51 4.00
CA LEU A 124 8.75 -5.07 4.29
C LEU A 124 8.23 -4.10 3.23
N GLY A 125 6.92 -3.92 3.21
CA GLY A 125 6.25 -2.87 2.44
C GLY A 125 4.78 -2.77 2.81
N ASN A 126 4.10 -1.75 2.31
CA ASN A 126 2.65 -1.62 2.43
C ASN A 126 1.92 -2.33 1.29
N CYS A 127 0.68 -2.72 1.53
CA CYS A 127 -0.24 -3.28 0.52
C CYS A 127 -1.25 -2.24 0.01
N GLY A 128 -0.98 -0.96 0.14
CA GLY A 128 -1.89 0.10 -0.31
C GLY A 128 -2.16 1.15 0.75
N SER A 129 -3.16 1.95 0.49
CA SER A 129 -3.55 3.08 1.34
C SER A 129 -4.05 2.61 2.70
N PRO A 130 -3.73 3.35 3.78
CA PRO A 130 -4.29 3.08 5.10
C PRO A 130 -5.81 3.21 5.12
N ILE A 131 -6.44 2.45 5.99
CA ILE A 131 -7.89 2.51 6.25
C ILE A 131 -8.09 3.20 7.59
N GLU A 132 -8.86 4.29 7.60
CA GLU A 132 -9.20 4.99 8.83
C GLU A 132 -10.21 4.18 9.64
N THR A 133 -9.92 3.95 10.92
CA THR A 133 -10.79 3.30 11.88
C THR A 133 -10.85 4.14 13.16
N GLU A 134 -11.80 3.86 14.05
CA GLU A 134 -11.86 4.52 15.37
C GLU A 134 -10.62 4.23 16.24
N ALA A 135 -9.97 3.09 16.04
CA ALA A 135 -8.80 2.67 16.80
C ALA A 135 -7.47 3.24 16.25
N GLY A 136 -7.44 3.68 14.99
CA GLY A 136 -6.23 4.14 14.32
C GLY A 136 -6.27 3.94 12.81
N TRP A 137 -5.13 4.18 12.15
CA TRP A 137 -4.93 3.86 10.75
C TRP A 137 -4.56 2.37 10.61
N LEU A 138 -5.49 1.57 10.11
CA LEU A 138 -5.20 0.17 9.76
C LEU A 138 -4.40 0.13 8.45
N VAL A 139 -3.20 -0.41 8.51
CA VAL A 139 -2.30 -0.57 7.36
C VAL A 139 -2.11 -2.05 7.09
N LEU A 140 -2.44 -2.50 5.90
CA LEU A 140 -2.03 -3.81 5.43
C LEU A 140 -0.58 -3.74 4.93
N THR A 141 0.22 -4.71 5.32
CA THR A 141 1.63 -4.82 4.98
C THR A 141 1.92 -6.09 4.22
N HIS A 142 3.03 -6.13 3.51
CA HIS A 142 3.60 -7.37 3.04
C HIS A 142 5.01 -7.54 3.60
N GLY A 143 5.33 -8.76 3.94
CA GLY A 143 6.68 -9.16 4.31
C GLY A 143 7.22 -10.19 3.33
N VAL A 144 8.54 -10.22 3.17
CA VAL A 144 9.25 -11.20 2.37
C VAL A 144 10.18 -11.99 3.27
N GLY A 145 9.87 -13.25 3.42
CA GLY A 145 10.65 -14.21 4.21
C GLY A 145 11.59 -15.09 3.38
N PRO A 146 12.15 -16.14 4.00
CA PRO A 146 13.02 -17.10 3.32
C PRO A 146 12.38 -17.65 2.04
N MET A 147 13.23 -18.00 1.06
CA MET A 147 12.83 -18.48 -0.27
C MET A 147 11.92 -17.49 -1.04
N ARG A 148 11.99 -16.19 -0.69
CA ARG A 148 11.14 -15.14 -1.25
C ARG A 148 9.64 -15.41 -1.07
N THR A 149 9.26 -15.99 0.06
CA THR A 149 7.87 -16.18 0.42
C THR A 149 7.26 -14.83 0.83
N TYR A 150 6.27 -14.39 0.07
CA TYR A 150 5.54 -13.15 0.37
C TYR A 150 4.29 -13.47 1.19
N ALA A 151 4.11 -12.74 2.27
CA ALA A 151 2.96 -12.85 3.15
C ALA A 151 2.34 -11.47 3.39
N ILE A 152 1.07 -11.44 3.73
CA ILE A 152 0.33 -10.21 4.06
C ILE A 152 0.14 -10.15 5.57
N GLY A 153 0.53 -9.04 6.16
CA GLY A 153 0.32 -8.71 7.57
C GLY A 153 -0.47 -7.43 7.76
N ALA A 154 -0.48 -6.94 8.98
CA ALA A 154 -1.12 -5.66 9.30
C ALA A 154 -0.46 -4.97 10.49
N LEU A 155 -0.57 -3.64 10.52
CA LEU A 155 -0.23 -2.80 11.67
C LEU A 155 -1.28 -1.70 11.86
N LEU A 156 -1.30 -1.13 13.06
CA LEU A 156 -2.17 -0.03 13.43
C LEU A 156 -1.31 1.17 13.79
N LEU A 157 -1.57 2.33 13.15
CA LEU A 157 -0.90 3.59 13.48
C LEU A 157 -1.84 4.51 14.24
N ASP A 158 -1.26 5.40 15.04
CA ASP A 158 -2.00 6.44 15.74
C ASP A 158 -2.65 7.43 14.76
N LEU A 159 -3.90 7.84 15.01
CA LEU A 159 -4.66 8.73 14.12
C LEU A 159 -4.04 10.12 14.01
N GLU A 160 -3.56 10.65 15.14
CA GLU A 160 -3.01 12.00 15.20
C GLU A 160 -1.50 12.02 14.88
N ASN A 161 -0.81 10.95 15.22
CA ASN A 161 0.62 10.80 14.91
C ASN A 161 0.89 9.48 14.17
N PRO A 162 0.69 9.43 12.84
CA PRO A 162 0.86 8.21 12.05
C PRO A 162 2.30 7.63 12.05
N ALA A 163 3.28 8.36 12.58
CA ALA A 163 4.62 7.82 12.81
C ALA A 163 4.66 6.82 13.98
N LYS A 164 3.66 6.87 14.87
CA LYS A 164 3.57 5.98 16.03
C LYS A 164 2.80 4.71 15.66
N VAL A 165 3.50 3.58 15.72
CA VAL A 165 2.87 2.24 15.62
C VAL A 165 2.26 1.90 16.98
N LEU A 166 0.96 1.62 17.01
CA LEU A 166 0.22 1.22 18.21
C LEU A 166 0.23 -0.30 18.41
N ALA A 167 0.02 -1.05 17.32
CA ALA A 167 -0.04 -2.50 17.37
C ALA A 167 0.30 -3.10 15.99
N ARG A 168 0.62 -4.40 15.97
CA ARG A 168 0.90 -5.15 14.75
C ARG A 168 0.56 -6.62 14.90
N LEU A 169 0.36 -7.31 13.78
CA LEU A 169 0.31 -8.76 13.75
C LEU A 169 1.72 -9.35 13.92
N VAL A 170 1.83 -10.38 14.73
CA VAL A 170 3.05 -11.20 14.85
C VAL A 170 3.07 -12.27 13.77
N ASP A 171 1.95 -12.97 13.60
CA ASP A 171 1.74 -13.93 12.52
C ASP A 171 1.08 -13.24 11.32
N PRO A 172 1.38 -13.65 10.09
CA PRO A 172 0.77 -13.03 8.90
C PRO A 172 -0.73 -13.31 8.83
N LEU A 173 -1.50 -12.34 8.31
CA LEU A 173 -2.92 -12.46 8.02
C LEU A 173 -3.18 -13.47 6.89
N ILE A 174 -2.36 -13.43 5.86
CA ILE A 174 -2.38 -14.38 4.74
C ILE A 174 -0.95 -14.84 4.47
N PHE A 175 -0.78 -16.15 4.43
CA PHE A 175 0.50 -16.80 4.12
C PHE A 175 0.28 -17.81 2.98
N PRO A 176 1.20 -17.97 2.02
CA PRO A 176 1.06 -18.96 0.96
C PRO A 176 1.03 -20.39 1.55
N ASP A 177 -0.08 -21.07 1.36
CA ASP A 177 -0.22 -22.48 1.65
C ASP A 177 0.17 -23.36 0.44
N ASP A 178 -0.06 -24.66 0.53
CA ASP A 178 0.30 -25.58 -0.56
C ASP A 178 -0.46 -25.31 -1.86
N GLN A 179 -1.65 -24.69 -1.80
CA GLN A 179 -2.44 -24.31 -2.99
C GLN A 179 -1.89 -23.02 -3.63
N HIS A 180 -1.20 -22.18 -2.87
CA HIS A 180 -0.65 -20.89 -3.29
C HIS A 180 0.82 -20.97 -3.73
N ARG A 181 1.43 -22.17 -3.65
CA ARG A 181 2.86 -22.35 -3.96
C ARG A 181 3.18 -22.55 -5.43
N GLU A 182 2.19 -22.93 -6.23
CA GLU A 182 2.35 -23.16 -7.66
C GLU A 182 1.81 -21.98 -8.46
N GLY A 183 2.53 -21.59 -9.52
CA GLY A 183 2.12 -20.51 -10.41
C GLY A 183 3.30 -19.84 -11.11
N TYR A 184 3.06 -18.70 -11.74
CA TYR A 184 4.09 -17.95 -12.46
C TYR A 184 5.19 -17.42 -11.52
N VAL A 185 4.83 -16.92 -10.35
CA VAL A 185 5.76 -16.57 -9.28
C VAL A 185 5.38 -17.34 -8.01
N PRO A 186 6.01 -18.50 -7.74
CA PRO A 186 5.68 -19.34 -6.59
C PRO A 186 5.88 -18.63 -5.24
N ASN A 187 5.12 -19.08 -4.22
CA ASN A 187 5.20 -18.61 -2.84
C ASN A 187 4.83 -17.12 -2.64
N VAL A 188 4.00 -16.56 -3.50
CA VAL A 188 3.62 -15.14 -3.42
C VAL A 188 2.12 -14.99 -3.19
N VAL A 189 1.76 -14.28 -2.12
CA VAL A 189 0.48 -13.59 -1.96
C VAL A 189 0.75 -12.10 -1.83
N TYR A 190 0.08 -11.28 -2.64
CA TYR A 190 0.35 -9.85 -2.72
C TYR A 190 -0.91 -9.02 -2.96
N SER A 191 -1.00 -7.85 -2.36
CA SER A 191 -2.12 -6.94 -2.55
C SER A 191 -1.65 -5.51 -2.80
N CYS A 192 -2.45 -4.76 -3.54
CA CYS A 192 -2.28 -3.32 -3.78
C CYS A 192 -3.36 -2.48 -3.11
N GLY A 193 -4.14 -3.05 -2.21
CA GLY A 193 -5.15 -2.34 -1.43
C GLY A 193 -6.28 -3.23 -0.94
N ALA A 194 -7.03 -2.67 -0.02
CA ALA A 194 -8.25 -3.24 0.54
C ALA A 194 -9.23 -2.11 0.84
N PHE A 195 -10.44 -2.44 1.18
CA PHE A 195 -11.40 -1.47 1.70
C PHE A 195 -12.22 -2.08 2.84
N ALA A 196 -12.68 -1.23 3.74
CA ALA A 196 -13.60 -1.62 4.79
C ALA A 196 -15.02 -1.16 4.43
N HIS A 197 -16.00 -2.02 4.69
CA HIS A 197 -17.41 -1.71 4.65
C HIS A 197 -18.03 -2.17 5.96
N GLU A 198 -18.50 -1.22 6.75
CA GLU A 198 -18.85 -1.46 8.15
C GLU A 198 -17.67 -2.14 8.88
N ASP A 199 -17.88 -3.22 9.60
CA ASP A 199 -16.82 -4.00 10.27
C ASP A 199 -16.14 -5.04 9.34
N THR A 200 -16.43 -5.06 8.06
CA THR A 200 -15.85 -6.04 7.14
C THR A 200 -14.73 -5.44 6.30
N LEU A 201 -13.50 -5.88 6.52
CA LEU A 201 -12.38 -5.65 5.61
C LEU A 201 -12.49 -6.62 4.44
N VAL A 202 -12.50 -6.09 3.22
CA VAL A 202 -12.43 -6.87 1.98
C VAL A 202 -11.04 -6.70 1.38
N LEU A 203 -10.32 -7.81 1.27
CA LEU A 203 -8.93 -7.87 0.82
C LEU A 203 -8.84 -8.71 -0.46
N PRO A 204 -8.78 -8.09 -1.65
CA PRO A 204 -8.37 -8.77 -2.88
C PRO A 204 -6.84 -8.93 -2.89
N TYR A 205 -6.34 -10.07 -3.33
CA TYR A 205 -4.91 -10.33 -3.43
C TYR A 205 -4.57 -11.24 -4.60
N GLY A 206 -3.40 -11.02 -5.19
CA GLY A 206 -2.82 -11.92 -6.18
C GLY A 206 -2.20 -13.14 -5.51
N VAL A 207 -2.29 -14.28 -6.19
CA VAL A 207 -1.71 -15.56 -5.79
C VAL A 207 -0.79 -16.05 -6.89
N ALA A 208 0.50 -16.15 -6.58
CA ALA A 208 1.54 -16.68 -7.48
C ALA A 208 1.55 -16.00 -8.88
N ASP A 209 1.14 -14.71 -8.96
CA ASP A 209 0.96 -13.93 -10.20
C ASP A 209 0.08 -14.63 -11.27
N GLN A 210 -0.82 -15.50 -10.84
CA GLN A 210 -1.67 -16.30 -11.75
C GLN A 210 -3.16 -16.21 -11.40
N TRP A 211 -3.49 -16.07 -10.12
CA TRP A 211 -4.87 -16.08 -9.63
C TRP A 211 -5.17 -14.85 -8.78
N ILE A 212 -6.44 -14.58 -8.60
CA ILE A 212 -6.93 -13.56 -7.65
C ILE A 212 -7.74 -14.26 -6.59
N GLY A 213 -7.35 -14.06 -5.32
CA GLY A 213 -8.12 -14.39 -4.14
C GLY A 213 -8.85 -13.17 -3.58
N ILE A 214 -9.94 -13.41 -2.88
CA ILE A 214 -10.62 -12.38 -2.08
C ILE A 214 -10.88 -12.98 -0.70
N SER A 215 -10.35 -12.31 0.33
CA SER A 215 -10.60 -12.66 1.73
C SER A 215 -11.38 -11.57 2.43
N THR A 216 -12.15 -11.95 3.44
CA THR A 216 -12.84 -11.01 4.31
C THR A 216 -12.51 -11.32 5.77
N VAL A 217 -12.38 -10.28 6.58
CA VAL A 217 -12.15 -10.39 8.03
C VAL A 217 -12.85 -9.22 8.74
N SER A 218 -13.31 -9.44 9.98
CA SER A 218 -13.79 -8.35 10.83
C SER A 218 -12.65 -7.38 11.13
N VAL A 219 -12.87 -6.09 10.95
CA VAL A 219 -11.89 -5.04 11.28
C VAL A 219 -11.57 -5.05 12.76
N ASP A 220 -12.59 -5.08 13.60
CA ASP A 220 -12.44 -5.13 15.07
C ASP A 220 -11.75 -6.42 15.52
N GLY A 221 -12.10 -7.56 14.90
CA GLY A 221 -11.45 -8.85 15.16
C GLY A 221 -9.97 -8.82 14.77
N LEU A 222 -9.63 -8.24 13.63
CA LEU A 222 -8.25 -8.09 13.17
C LEU A 222 -7.44 -7.20 14.13
N ILE A 223 -7.97 -6.02 14.48
CA ILE A 223 -7.30 -5.09 15.40
C ILE A 223 -7.13 -5.74 16.79
N SER A 224 -8.15 -6.43 17.29
CA SER A 224 -8.08 -7.12 18.59
C SER A 224 -7.06 -8.26 18.64
N SER A 225 -6.69 -8.83 17.51
CA SER A 225 -5.66 -9.88 17.40
C SER A 225 -4.23 -9.35 17.33
N MET A 226 -4.06 -8.03 17.20
CA MET A 226 -2.74 -7.42 17.14
C MET A 226 -2.06 -7.34 18.52
N THR A 227 -0.75 -7.44 18.53
CA THR A 227 0.08 -7.21 19.71
C THR A 227 0.47 -5.74 19.79
N THR A 228 0.23 -5.12 20.94
CA THR A 228 0.62 -3.73 21.22
C THR A 228 2.14 -3.58 21.15
N VAL A 229 2.60 -2.51 20.51
CA VAL A 229 4.01 -2.13 20.46
C VAL A 229 4.28 -1.20 21.64
N ALA A 230 5.30 -1.53 22.45
CA ALA A 230 5.66 -0.79 23.67
C ALA A 230 6.38 0.54 23.38
#